data_c5832c99eccbd88ac11125d21799fc55
#
_entry.id   c5832c99eccbd88ac11125d21799fc55
#
_cell.length_a   1.000
_cell.length_b   1.000
_cell.length_c   1.000
_cell.angle_alpha   90.00
_cell.angle_beta   90.00
_cell.angle_gamma   90.00
#
_symmetry.space_group_name_H-M   'P 1'
#
loop_
_entity.id
_entity.type
_entity.pdbx_description
1 polymer ?
#
loop_
_entity_poly.entity_id
_entity_poly.type
_entity_poly.pdbx_seq_one_letter_code
_entity_poly.pdbx_strand_id
1 'polypeptide(L)'
;KEKRPLVLCEYSHAMGNSNGDLNDYWRLIDSNDRFIGAFVWEWRDHAIKSKKGYLYGGDFGEKENDGNFCVDGLLNPDFTPKSGFYELQAIYGGKREQTYITPKIVPLTQLSCRNPIKYEIGENGELLSVGKLVFSEPLKVNIFRAYIDNDRNIRNEWRNYENAGQIAYEIKKLDNAVKVVGKMCRNCFAPILNFTIEYTFYDDAVDVELNYAVADYVSYLPRIGLKFALPGRMEDKFIYKGYGPHESYIDKHIGDEYGEYESTAQKEYFRYVRPQESGSHCGSTEVEFDDIKITAENPFSFSVI
;
A
#
# COMPACT_ATOMS: atom_id res chain seq x y z
N LYS A 1 31.32 -31.68 6.70
CA LYS A 1 30.48 -30.44 6.73
C LYS A 1 31.38 -29.25 6.42
N GLU A 2 30.94 -28.37 5.53
CA GLU A 2 31.59 -27.11 5.19
C GLU A 2 31.73 -26.22 6.42
N LYS A 3 32.93 -25.70 6.71
CA LYS A 3 33.25 -24.88 7.88
C LYS A 3 33.60 -23.43 7.54
N ARG A 4 33.75 -23.11 6.24
CA ARG A 4 34.05 -21.74 5.84
C ARG A 4 32.93 -20.80 6.19
N PRO A 5 33.23 -19.55 6.59
CA PRO A 5 32.20 -18.51 6.79
C PRO A 5 31.50 -18.22 5.48
N LEU A 6 30.24 -17.79 5.58
CA LEU A 6 29.41 -17.35 4.47
C LEU A 6 29.15 -15.85 4.59
N VAL A 7 29.22 -15.17 3.45
CA VAL A 7 28.77 -13.79 3.29
C VAL A 7 27.93 -13.72 2.02
N LEU A 8 26.81 -13.04 2.07
CA LEU A 8 26.04 -12.72 0.87
C LEU A 8 26.67 -11.46 0.25
N CYS A 9 27.37 -11.64 -0.88
CA CYS A 9 28.02 -10.54 -1.58
C CYS A 9 27.03 -9.55 -2.20
N GLU A 10 25.81 -10.01 -2.51
CA GLU A 10 24.67 -9.23 -2.94
C GLU A 10 23.40 -9.86 -2.39
N TYR A 11 22.53 -9.06 -1.82
CA TYR A 11 21.18 -9.47 -1.45
C TYR A 11 20.23 -8.29 -1.47
N SER A 12 18.94 -8.56 -1.65
CA SER A 12 17.86 -7.56 -1.61
C SER A 12 18.16 -6.32 -2.45
N HIS A 13 18.30 -6.52 -3.79
CA HIS A 13 18.51 -5.43 -4.75
C HIS A 13 17.45 -4.34 -4.58
N ALA A 14 17.89 -3.10 -4.30
CA ALA A 14 17.02 -2.00 -3.88
C ALA A 14 16.43 -1.22 -5.08
N MET A 15 16.02 -1.92 -6.15
CA MET A 15 15.40 -1.32 -7.32
C MET A 15 14.09 -0.63 -6.95
N GLY A 16 14.08 0.71 -7.03
CA GLY A 16 12.90 1.49 -6.65
C GLY A 16 12.43 1.16 -5.24
N ASN A 17 11.19 0.68 -5.11
CA ASN A 17 10.56 0.28 -3.85
C ASN A 17 10.55 -1.24 -3.62
N SER A 18 11.54 -1.96 -4.15
CA SER A 18 11.49 -3.42 -4.24
C SER A 18 12.13 -4.17 -3.07
N ASN A 19 13.00 -3.54 -2.27
CA ASN A 19 13.68 -4.23 -1.19
C ASN A 19 12.81 -4.33 0.06
N GLY A 20 12.44 -5.55 0.41
CA GLY A 20 11.68 -5.88 1.61
C GLY A 20 12.26 -7.10 2.31
N ASP A 21 11.60 -7.54 3.39
CA ASP A 21 11.96 -8.72 4.21
C ASP A 21 13.42 -8.73 4.71
N LEU A 22 14.06 -7.55 4.80
CA LEU A 22 15.45 -7.44 5.26
C LEU A 22 15.64 -8.03 6.65
N ASN A 23 14.64 -7.89 7.51
CA ASN A 23 14.66 -8.43 8.86
C ASN A 23 14.70 -9.97 8.87
N ASP A 24 14.02 -10.62 7.95
CA ASP A 24 14.01 -12.08 7.84
C ASP A 24 15.36 -12.62 7.39
N TYR A 25 16.04 -11.93 6.47
CA TYR A 25 17.43 -12.23 6.13
C TYR A 25 18.32 -12.15 7.37
N TRP A 26 18.22 -11.07 8.16
CA TRP A 26 19.08 -10.86 9.31
C TRP A 26 18.75 -11.78 10.49
N ARG A 27 17.50 -12.16 10.71
CA ARG A 27 17.15 -13.22 11.66
C ARG A 27 17.83 -14.56 11.28
N LEU A 28 17.84 -14.88 10.00
CA LEU A 28 18.53 -16.08 9.52
C LEU A 28 20.05 -15.98 9.66
N ILE A 29 20.64 -14.84 9.33
CA ILE A 29 22.08 -14.57 9.48
C ILE A 29 22.48 -14.69 10.96
N ASP A 30 21.77 -14.04 11.85
CA ASP A 30 22.03 -14.04 13.29
C ASP A 30 21.86 -15.43 13.93
N SER A 31 21.02 -16.30 13.36
CA SER A 31 20.75 -17.64 13.86
C SER A 31 21.79 -18.69 13.47
N ASN A 32 22.77 -18.35 12.63
CA ASN A 32 23.72 -19.31 12.08
C ASN A 32 25.15 -18.80 12.12
N ASP A 33 25.98 -19.40 12.98
CA ASP A 33 27.39 -19.03 13.22
C ASP A 33 28.27 -18.99 11.96
N ARG A 34 27.84 -19.57 10.85
CA ARG A 34 28.58 -19.54 9.60
C ARG A 34 28.33 -18.24 8.82
N PHE A 35 27.20 -17.60 9.00
CA PHE A 35 26.94 -16.30 8.38
C PHE A 35 27.68 -15.20 9.13
N ILE A 36 28.49 -14.43 8.40
CA ILE A 36 29.27 -13.32 8.95
C ILE A 36 28.78 -11.96 8.46
N GLY A 37 27.78 -11.94 7.57
CA GLY A 37 27.16 -10.72 7.09
C GLY A 37 26.66 -10.81 5.66
N ALA A 38 26.17 -9.68 5.18
CA ALA A 38 25.58 -9.52 3.85
C ALA A 38 25.71 -8.08 3.36
N PHE A 39 25.74 -7.86 2.05
CA PHE A 39 25.80 -6.55 1.41
C PHE A 39 24.56 -6.34 0.56
N VAL A 40 23.74 -5.33 0.91
CA VAL A 40 22.61 -4.93 0.06
C VAL A 40 23.15 -4.37 -1.25
N TRP A 41 22.57 -4.73 -2.35
CA TRP A 41 22.85 -4.15 -3.65
C TRP A 41 21.76 -3.13 -4.00
N GLU A 42 22.06 -1.80 -4.04
CA GLU A 42 23.33 -1.25 -3.64
C GLU A 42 23.17 0.07 -2.86
N TRP A 43 24.21 0.88 -2.80
CA TRP A 43 24.17 2.10 -1.98
C TRP A 43 23.31 3.21 -2.58
N ARG A 44 23.48 3.49 -3.88
CA ARG A 44 22.85 4.64 -4.53
C ARG A 44 22.50 4.33 -5.99
N ASP A 45 21.35 4.81 -6.44
CA ASP A 45 20.94 4.73 -7.84
C ASP A 45 21.97 5.41 -8.77
N HIS A 46 22.41 4.71 -9.80
CA HIS A 46 23.31 5.21 -10.81
C HIS A 46 22.54 5.82 -11.98
N ALA A 47 21.97 7.00 -11.78
CA ALA A 47 21.29 7.75 -12.82
C ALA A 47 21.80 9.20 -12.84
N ILE A 48 21.76 9.83 -14.02
CA ILE A 48 22.28 11.17 -14.27
C ILE A 48 21.12 12.15 -14.40
N LYS A 49 21.14 13.21 -13.58
CA LYS A 49 20.12 14.27 -13.62
C LYS A 49 20.20 15.05 -14.93
N SER A 50 19.07 15.19 -15.59
CA SER A 50 18.91 15.99 -16.81
C SER A 50 17.70 16.93 -16.72
N LYS A 51 17.47 17.75 -17.75
CA LYS A 51 16.27 18.60 -17.86
C LYS A 51 14.97 17.77 -18.01
N LYS A 52 15.09 16.50 -18.43
CA LYS A 52 13.96 15.57 -18.65
C LYS A 52 13.70 14.64 -17.46
N GLY A 53 14.45 14.77 -16.38
CA GLY A 53 14.45 13.85 -15.26
C GLY A 53 15.80 13.12 -15.14
N TYR A 54 15.80 11.97 -14.48
CA TYR A 54 16.97 11.11 -14.38
C TYR A 54 17.08 10.20 -15.63
N LEU A 55 18.29 10.11 -16.18
CA LEU A 55 18.65 9.26 -17.30
C LEU A 55 19.48 8.07 -16.80
N TYR A 56 19.22 6.88 -17.31
CA TYR A 56 19.92 5.64 -16.95
C TYR A 56 20.07 4.72 -18.18
N GLY A 57 20.41 3.45 -18.01
CA GLY A 57 20.77 2.56 -19.10
C GLY A 57 19.84 2.59 -20.31
N GLY A 58 20.41 2.83 -21.50
CA GLY A 58 19.73 2.99 -22.78
C GLY A 58 19.35 4.43 -23.16
N ASP A 59 19.29 5.34 -22.19
CA ASP A 59 18.86 6.74 -22.43
C ASP A 59 19.92 7.60 -23.14
N PHE A 60 21.16 7.12 -23.20
CA PHE A 60 22.27 7.80 -23.88
C PHE A 60 22.54 7.30 -25.30
N GLY A 61 21.68 6.38 -25.78
CA GLY A 61 21.77 5.80 -27.12
C GLY A 61 22.71 4.61 -27.24
N GLU A 62 23.25 4.10 -26.12
CA GLU A 62 24.01 2.87 -26.07
C GLU A 62 23.14 1.65 -26.40
N LYS A 63 23.67 0.74 -27.25
CA LYS A 63 22.94 -0.45 -27.69
C LYS A 63 22.92 -1.56 -26.65
N GLU A 64 24.04 -1.73 -25.94
CA GLU A 64 24.19 -2.73 -24.90
C GLU A 64 23.99 -2.04 -23.54
N ASN A 65 22.90 -2.37 -22.87
CA ASN A 65 22.57 -1.85 -21.55
C ASN A 65 21.56 -2.75 -20.84
N ASP A 66 21.51 -2.67 -19.53
CA ASP A 66 20.59 -3.42 -18.68
C ASP A 66 19.37 -2.60 -18.20
N GLY A 67 19.10 -1.48 -18.86
CA GLY A 67 17.97 -0.60 -18.56
C GLY A 67 18.08 -0.02 -17.15
N ASN A 68 17.07 -0.28 -16.32
CA ASN A 68 17.03 0.24 -14.94
C ASN A 68 17.76 -0.63 -13.90
N PHE A 69 18.56 -1.63 -14.30
CA PHE A 69 19.39 -2.41 -13.37
C PHE A 69 20.62 -1.66 -12.82
N CYS A 70 20.72 -0.39 -13.11
CA CYS A 70 21.67 0.54 -12.47
C CYS A 70 20.96 1.53 -11.53
N VAL A 71 19.67 1.34 -11.26
CA VAL A 71 18.84 2.17 -10.37
C VAL A 71 18.30 1.31 -9.24
N ASP A 72 19.22 0.67 -8.54
CA ASP A 72 18.98 -0.34 -7.51
C ASP A 72 19.63 0.01 -6.16
N GLY A 73 19.84 1.31 -5.93
CA GLY A 73 20.38 1.84 -4.68
C GLY A 73 19.35 2.03 -3.57
N LEU A 74 19.83 2.05 -2.34
CA LEU A 74 19.08 2.48 -1.15
C LEU A 74 18.78 3.97 -1.15
N LEU A 75 19.57 4.74 -1.89
CA LEU A 75 19.43 6.19 -2.05
C LEU A 75 19.13 6.53 -3.51
N ASN A 76 18.32 7.56 -3.72
CA ASN A 76 18.18 8.18 -5.04
C ASN A 76 19.52 8.79 -5.51
N PRO A 77 19.67 9.17 -6.80
CA PRO A 77 20.90 9.79 -7.31
C PRO A 77 21.32 11.09 -6.61
N ASP A 78 20.38 11.80 -5.99
CA ASP A 78 20.58 13.01 -5.21
C ASP A 78 20.80 12.76 -3.71
N PHE A 79 21.02 11.50 -3.32
CA PHE A 79 21.18 11.02 -1.95
C PHE A 79 19.90 11.09 -1.09
N THR A 80 18.74 11.33 -1.65
CA THR A 80 17.48 11.20 -0.90
C THR A 80 17.28 9.73 -0.51
N PRO A 81 17.16 9.40 0.78
CA PRO A 81 16.97 8.02 1.23
C PRO A 81 15.59 7.48 0.80
N LYS A 82 15.56 6.24 0.34
CA LYS A 82 14.34 5.45 0.15
C LYS A 82 13.96 4.77 1.47
N SER A 83 12.72 4.28 1.59
CA SER A 83 12.25 3.58 2.81
C SER A 83 13.15 2.41 3.21
N GLY A 84 13.67 1.66 2.24
CA GLY A 84 14.62 0.58 2.50
C GLY A 84 15.94 0.99 3.17
N PHE A 85 16.35 2.23 3.04
CA PHE A 85 17.52 2.75 3.76
C PHE A 85 17.26 2.79 5.27
N TYR A 86 16.12 3.32 5.69
CA TYR A 86 15.76 3.39 7.10
C TYR A 86 15.53 2.02 7.71
N GLU A 87 14.92 1.11 6.94
CA GLU A 87 14.76 -0.29 7.31
C GLU A 87 16.13 -0.94 7.59
N LEU A 88 17.07 -0.83 6.64
CA LEU A 88 18.42 -1.38 6.79
C LEU A 88 19.18 -0.74 7.95
N GLN A 89 19.09 0.58 8.13
CA GLN A 89 19.73 1.31 9.23
C GLN A 89 19.28 0.77 10.58
N ALA A 90 17.97 0.55 10.76
CA ALA A 90 17.43 0.01 12.00
C ALA A 90 17.90 -1.42 12.25
N ILE A 91 17.87 -2.27 11.22
CA ILE A 91 18.29 -3.66 11.30
C ILE A 91 19.79 -3.77 11.60
N TYR A 92 20.63 -2.99 10.96
CA TYR A 92 22.08 -2.95 11.22
C TYR A 92 22.38 -2.37 12.61
N GLY A 93 21.50 -1.51 13.13
CA GLY A 93 21.52 -1.03 14.53
C GLY A 93 21.06 -2.08 15.54
N GLY A 94 20.68 -3.28 15.12
CA GLY A 94 20.25 -4.39 15.99
C GLY A 94 18.75 -4.48 16.22
N LYS A 95 17.92 -3.62 15.65
CA LYS A 95 16.47 -3.70 15.75
C LYS A 95 15.96 -4.94 14.96
N ARG A 96 15.13 -5.78 15.59
CA ARG A 96 14.60 -7.02 15.01
C ARG A 96 13.10 -7.17 15.14
N GLU A 97 12.46 -6.35 15.95
CA GLU A 97 11.05 -6.48 16.30
C GLU A 97 10.38 -5.11 16.32
N GLN A 98 9.11 -5.10 15.97
CA GLN A 98 8.20 -3.99 16.14
C GLN A 98 7.16 -4.32 17.20
N THR A 99 6.70 -3.30 17.90
CA THR A 99 5.58 -3.43 18.84
C THR A 99 4.28 -3.26 18.05
N TYR A 100 3.49 -4.31 17.96
CA TYR A 100 2.13 -4.21 17.42
C TYR A 100 1.23 -3.53 18.45
N ILE A 101 0.47 -2.55 17.98
CA ILE A 101 -0.49 -1.81 18.80
C ILE A 101 -1.90 -2.22 18.38
N THR A 102 -2.69 -2.64 19.37
CA THR A 102 -4.11 -2.95 19.13
C THR A 102 -4.89 -1.64 19.00
N PRO A 103 -5.69 -1.47 17.92
CA PRO A 103 -6.50 -0.28 17.74
C PRO A 103 -7.49 -0.07 18.89
N LYS A 104 -7.70 1.20 19.25
CA LYS A 104 -8.81 1.61 20.12
C LYS A 104 -9.91 2.18 19.22
N ILE A 105 -10.86 1.34 18.86
CA ILE A 105 -12.02 1.74 18.06
C ILE A 105 -13.24 1.94 18.94
N VAL A 106 -14.18 2.75 18.49
CA VAL A 106 -15.51 2.86 19.10
C VAL A 106 -16.29 1.61 18.67
N PRO A 107 -16.76 0.76 19.61
CA PRO A 107 -17.58 -0.38 19.28
C PRO A 107 -18.85 0.07 18.53
N LEU A 108 -19.22 -0.62 17.44
CA LEU A 108 -20.43 -0.33 16.65
C LEU A 108 -21.71 -0.28 17.52
N THR A 109 -21.74 -1.10 18.58
CA THR A 109 -22.85 -1.11 19.57
C THR A 109 -23.02 0.20 20.32
N GLN A 110 -22.05 1.10 20.30
CA GLN A 110 -22.14 2.45 20.91
C GLN A 110 -22.59 3.53 19.92
N LEU A 111 -22.70 3.21 18.64
CA LEU A 111 -23.17 4.14 17.62
C LEU A 111 -24.69 4.21 17.64
N SER A 112 -25.24 5.43 17.52
CA SER A 112 -26.67 5.68 17.45
C SER A 112 -27.19 5.46 16.03
N CYS A 113 -28.35 4.83 15.90
CA CYS A 113 -29.03 4.57 14.63
C CYS A 113 -30.49 5.07 14.66
N ARG A 114 -30.74 6.22 15.34
CA ARG A 114 -32.10 6.81 15.43
C ARG A 114 -32.46 7.60 14.20
N ASN A 115 -31.51 8.31 13.61
CA ASN A 115 -31.65 9.11 12.40
C ASN A 115 -30.45 8.83 11.47
N PRO A 116 -30.41 7.68 10.79
CA PRO A 116 -29.29 7.29 9.96
C PRO A 116 -28.90 8.37 8.96
N ILE A 117 -27.59 8.59 8.81
CA ILE A 117 -27.03 9.57 7.91
C ILE A 117 -27.50 9.30 6.46
N LYS A 118 -27.82 10.35 5.70
CA LYS A 118 -28.23 10.21 4.30
C LYS A 118 -27.08 9.70 3.44
N TYR A 119 -27.40 8.90 2.44
CA TYR A 119 -26.42 8.30 1.55
C TYR A 119 -26.95 8.15 0.13
N GLU A 120 -26.05 7.96 -0.81
CA GLU A 120 -26.34 7.61 -2.20
C GLU A 120 -25.45 6.46 -2.65
N ILE A 121 -26.06 5.43 -3.27
CA ILE A 121 -25.39 4.25 -3.80
C ILE A 121 -25.54 4.24 -5.32
N GLY A 122 -24.41 4.00 -6.02
CA GLY A 122 -24.34 3.88 -7.47
C GLY A 122 -24.90 2.55 -8.00
N GLU A 123 -24.99 2.46 -9.32
CA GLU A 123 -25.56 1.30 -10.03
C GLU A 123 -24.79 -0.01 -9.78
N ASN A 124 -23.48 0.07 -9.54
CA ASN A 124 -22.65 -1.08 -9.21
C ASN A 124 -22.36 -1.20 -7.70
N GLY A 125 -23.11 -0.50 -6.86
CA GLY A 125 -23.02 -0.60 -5.41
C GLY A 125 -21.91 0.23 -4.79
N GLU A 126 -21.34 1.19 -5.52
CA GLU A 126 -20.39 2.16 -4.97
C GLU A 126 -21.10 3.15 -4.04
N LEU A 127 -20.43 3.60 -2.98
CA LEU A 127 -20.95 4.68 -2.14
C LEU A 127 -20.53 6.03 -2.77
N LEU A 128 -21.53 6.80 -3.25
CA LEU A 128 -21.33 8.08 -3.94
C LEU A 128 -21.27 9.25 -2.97
N SER A 129 -22.08 9.20 -1.91
CA SER A 129 -22.12 10.23 -0.88
C SER A 129 -22.56 9.67 0.46
N VAL A 130 -22.14 10.34 1.55
CA VAL A 130 -22.59 10.06 2.92
C VAL A 130 -22.67 11.38 3.71
N GLY A 131 -23.85 11.71 4.22
CA GLY A 131 -24.10 12.97 4.88
C GLY A 131 -23.92 14.17 3.94
N LYS A 132 -22.96 15.02 4.28
CA LYS A 132 -22.55 16.16 3.44
C LYS A 132 -21.37 15.84 2.52
N LEU A 133 -20.70 14.72 2.75
CA LEU A 133 -19.57 14.29 1.93
C LEU A 133 -20.07 13.72 0.61
N VAL A 134 -19.62 14.30 -0.49
CA VAL A 134 -19.76 13.74 -1.85
C VAL A 134 -18.37 13.35 -2.31
N PHE A 135 -18.14 12.07 -2.58
CA PHE A 135 -16.86 11.57 -3.04
C PHE A 135 -16.55 12.08 -4.46
N SER A 136 -15.33 12.57 -4.69
CA SER A 136 -14.87 12.94 -6.04
C SER A 136 -14.66 11.70 -6.91
N GLU A 137 -14.22 10.59 -6.32
CA GLU A 137 -14.30 9.23 -6.87
C GLU A 137 -15.05 8.37 -5.85
N PRO A 138 -16.13 7.65 -6.24
CA PRO A 138 -16.92 6.86 -5.31
C PRO A 138 -16.11 5.82 -4.54
N LEU A 139 -16.54 5.53 -3.30
CA LEU A 139 -15.96 4.45 -2.52
C LEU A 139 -16.35 3.11 -3.14
N LYS A 140 -15.36 2.32 -3.49
CA LYS A 140 -15.50 1.05 -4.20
C LYS A 140 -14.41 0.05 -3.84
N VAL A 141 -14.62 -1.21 -4.21
CA VAL A 141 -13.59 -2.26 -4.07
C VAL A 141 -12.39 -1.97 -4.98
N ASN A 142 -11.19 -2.12 -4.44
CA ASN A 142 -9.93 -1.98 -5.17
C ASN A 142 -9.07 -3.24 -5.02
N ILE A 143 -8.54 -3.72 -6.13
CA ILE A 143 -7.67 -4.90 -6.21
C ILE A 143 -6.33 -4.60 -6.89
N PHE A 144 -6.00 -3.34 -7.11
CA PHE A 144 -4.83 -2.92 -7.86
C PHE A 144 -4.00 -1.89 -7.09
N ARG A 145 -2.70 -1.95 -7.25
CA ARG A 145 -1.72 -0.92 -6.93
C ARG A 145 -0.76 -0.72 -8.10
N ALA A 146 -0.01 0.37 -8.11
CA ALA A 146 1.06 0.57 -9.08
C ALA A 146 2.11 -0.55 -8.99
N TYR A 147 2.75 -0.83 -10.12
CA TYR A 147 3.79 -1.85 -10.19
C TYR A 147 5.07 -1.36 -9.51
N ILE A 148 5.76 -2.26 -8.83
CA ILE A 148 7.15 -2.09 -8.40
C ILE A 148 8.07 -2.95 -9.28
N ASP A 149 9.37 -2.79 -9.15
CA ASP A 149 10.32 -3.53 -10.01
C ASP A 149 10.28 -5.06 -9.78
N ASN A 150 9.94 -5.52 -8.59
CA ASN A 150 9.72 -6.95 -8.31
C ASN A 150 8.53 -7.55 -9.08
N ASP A 151 7.57 -6.73 -9.51
CA ASP A 151 6.39 -7.19 -10.24
C ASP A 151 6.70 -7.47 -11.73
N ARG A 152 7.93 -7.27 -12.18
CA ARG A 152 8.36 -7.36 -13.58
C ARG A 152 7.88 -8.63 -14.29
N ASN A 153 7.97 -9.77 -13.63
CA ASN A 153 7.62 -11.07 -14.21
C ASN A 153 6.11 -11.35 -14.20
N ILE A 154 5.35 -10.69 -13.33
CA ILE A 154 3.94 -10.96 -13.06
C ILE A 154 3.01 -9.85 -13.52
N ARG A 155 3.55 -8.65 -13.81
CA ARG A 155 2.73 -7.48 -14.18
C ARG A 155 1.82 -7.71 -15.38
N ASN A 156 2.17 -8.63 -16.30
CA ASN A 156 1.33 -8.93 -17.45
C ASN A 156 0.01 -9.59 -17.04
N GLU A 157 0.03 -10.42 -15.99
CA GLU A 157 -1.16 -11.01 -15.38
C GLU A 157 -1.98 -9.92 -14.69
N TRP A 158 -1.32 -9.01 -13.98
CA TRP A 158 -1.95 -7.93 -13.24
C TRP A 158 -2.54 -6.80 -14.09
N ARG A 159 -2.21 -6.71 -15.37
CA ARG A 159 -2.89 -5.78 -16.31
C ARG A 159 -4.41 -5.99 -16.36
N ASN A 160 -4.87 -7.19 -16.02
CA ASN A 160 -6.29 -7.48 -15.91
C ASN A 160 -6.92 -6.82 -14.68
N TYR A 161 -6.14 -6.58 -13.62
CA TYR A 161 -6.62 -5.99 -12.36
C TYR A 161 -6.64 -4.47 -12.40
N GLU A 162 -5.69 -3.84 -13.11
CA GLU A 162 -5.63 -2.38 -13.32
C GLU A 162 -6.93 -1.81 -13.88
N ASN A 163 -7.54 -2.54 -14.81
CA ASN A 163 -8.78 -2.13 -15.47
C ASN A 163 -10.01 -2.93 -14.99
N ALA A 164 -9.91 -3.59 -13.84
CA ALA A 164 -11.04 -4.29 -13.27
C ALA A 164 -12.07 -3.30 -12.70
N GLY A 165 -13.32 -3.54 -13.01
CA GLY A 165 -14.47 -2.80 -12.50
C GLY A 165 -15.31 -3.65 -11.55
N GLN A 166 -15.96 -2.98 -10.62
CA GLN A 166 -16.98 -3.53 -9.75
C GLN A 166 -18.29 -3.64 -10.53
N ILE A 167 -18.96 -4.79 -10.44
CA ILE A 167 -20.27 -5.04 -11.02
C ILE A 167 -21.15 -5.67 -9.97
N ALA A 168 -22.26 -5.02 -9.61
CA ALA A 168 -23.25 -5.56 -8.71
C ALA A 168 -24.19 -6.53 -9.42
N TYR A 169 -24.49 -7.66 -8.78
CA TYR A 169 -25.58 -8.57 -9.17
C TYR A 169 -26.86 -8.25 -8.40
N GLU A 170 -26.71 -7.83 -7.15
CA GLU A 170 -27.81 -7.53 -6.26
C GLU A 170 -27.44 -6.35 -5.38
N ILE A 171 -28.37 -5.41 -5.24
CA ILE A 171 -28.32 -4.32 -4.28
C ILE A 171 -29.58 -4.38 -3.45
N LYS A 172 -29.45 -4.77 -2.18
CA LYS A 172 -30.55 -4.91 -1.25
C LYS A 172 -30.52 -3.82 -0.21
N LYS A 173 -31.55 -2.97 -0.20
CA LYS A 173 -31.75 -1.95 0.84
C LYS A 173 -32.47 -2.58 2.04
N LEU A 174 -31.92 -2.33 3.23
CA LEU A 174 -32.43 -2.68 4.54
C LEU A 174 -32.76 -1.37 5.30
N ASP A 175 -33.25 -1.44 6.52
CA ASP A 175 -33.71 -0.26 7.26
C ASP A 175 -32.59 0.83 7.36
N ASN A 176 -31.42 0.44 7.87
CA ASN A 176 -30.26 1.33 7.99
C ASN A 176 -29.02 0.78 7.30
N ALA A 177 -29.18 -0.18 6.40
CA ALA A 177 -28.06 -0.79 5.70
C ALA A 177 -28.33 -1.01 4.22
N VAL A 178 -27.25 -1.13 3.45
CA VAL A 178 -27.28 -1.54 2.05
C VAL A 178 -26.28 -2.68 1.86
N LYS A 179 -26.78 -3.82 1.40
CA LYS A 179 -25.97 -4.98 1.05
C LYS A 179 -25.86 -5.11 -0.45
N VAL A 180 -24.63 -5.19 -0.93
CA VAL A 180 -24.27 -5.33 -2.34
C VAL A 180 -23.57 -6.65 -2.54
N VAL A 181 -24.04 -7.47 -3.46
CA VAL A 181 -23.37 -8.71 -3.91
C VAL A 181 -22.91 -8.50 -5.34
N GLY A 182 -21.64 -8.75 -5.60
CA GLY A 182 -21.07 -8.46 -6.91
C GLY A 182 -19.75 -9.18 -7.18
N LYS A 183 -19.12 -8.75 -8.24
CA LYS A 183 -17.79 -9.23 -8.65
C LYS A 183 -16.88 -8.09 -9.08
N MET A 184 -15.58 -8.32 -8.97
CA MET A 184 -14.57 -7.57 -9.70
C MET A 184 -14.21 -8.33 -10.96
N CYS A 185 -14.27 -7.68 -12.12
CA CYS A 185 -13.88 -8.30 -13.38
C CYS A 185 -13.37 -7.25 -14.39
N ARG A 186 -12.59 -7.72 -15.35
CA ARG A 186 -12.29 -6.98 -16.56
C ARG A 186 -13.27 -7.38 -17.66
N ASN A 187 -13.85 -6.41 -18.36
CA ASN A 187 -14.72 -6.64 -19.54
C ASN A 187 -15.93 -7.57 -19.28
N CYS A 188 -16.45 -7.58 -18.06
CA CYS A 188 -17.64 -8.36 -17.66
C CYS A 188 -17.56 -9.88 -17.82
N PHE A 189 -16.36 -10.45 -18.06
CA PHE A 189 -16.17 -11.91 -18.19
C PHE A 189 -15.95 -12.60 -16.83
N ALA A 190 -14.99 -13.52 -16.76
CA ALA A 190 -14.72 -14.27 -15.54
C ALA A 190 -14.42 -13.35 -14.34
N PRO A 191 -15.00 -13.61 -13.16
CA PRO A 191 -14.73 -12.81 -11.97
C PRO A 191 -13.29 -13.03 -11.51
N ILE A 192 -12.56 -11.96 -11.23
CA ILE A 192 -11.28 -12.01 -10.52
C ILE A 192 -11.54 -12.36 -9.06
N LEU A 193 -12.56 -11.74 -8.46
CA LEU A 193 -13.13 -12.12 -7.18
C LEU A 193 -14.63 -11.82 -7.15
N ASN A 194 -15.35 -12.54 -6.31
CA ASN A 194 -16.70 -12.17 -5.89
C ASN A 194 -16.62 -11.47 -4.55
N PHE A 195 -17.54 -10.53 -4.31
CA PHE A 195 -17.60 -9.80 -3.06
C PHE A 195 -19.02 -9.62 -2.54
N THR A 196 -19.11 -9.41 -1.25
CA THR A 196 -20.25 -8.80 -0.59
C THR A 196 -19.74 -7.62 0.18
N ILE A 197 -20.30 -6.43 -0.08
CA ILE A 197 -20.05 -5.23 0.73
C ILE A 197 -21.34 -4.83 1.42
N GLU A 198 -21.27 -4.56 2.71
CA GLU A 198 -22.39 -4.09 3.51
C GLU A 198 -22.03 -2.73 4.10
N TYR A 199 -22.87 -1.75 3.81
CA TYR A 199 -22.81 -0.42 4.39
C TYR A 199 -23.87 -0.31 5.45
N THR A 200 -23.51 -0.11 6.71
CA THR A 200 -24.44 0.15 7.81
C THR A 200 -24.36 1.60 8.23
N PHE A 201 -25.46 2.33 8.12
CA PHE A 201 -25.52 3.77 8.35
C PHE A 201 -26.03 4.09 9.76
N TYR A 202 -25.26 4.88 10.49
CA TYR A 202 -25.56 5.41 11.81
C TYR A 202 -25.88 6.92 11.71
N ASP A 203 -26.13 7.58 12.84
CA ASP A 203 -26.49 9.00 12.85
C ASP A 203 -25.36 9.90 12.33
N ASP A 204 -24.11 9.53 12.56
CA ASP A 204 -22.89 10.29 12.22
C ASP A 204 -21.75 9.43 11.67
N ALA A 205 -22.00 8.17 11.38
CA ALA A 205 -21.00 7.23 10.90
C ALA A 205 -21.56 6.25 9.86
N VAL A 206 -20.67 5.65 9.07
CA VAL A 206 -20.96 4.49 8.24
C VAL A 206 -19.94 3.39 8.55
N ASP A 207 -20.44 2.20 8.84
CA ASP A 207 -19.62 0.99 8.87
C ASP A 207 -19.61 0.32 7.51
N VAL A 208 -18.44 -0.15 7.08
CA VAL A 208 -18.26 -0.76 5.76
C VAL A 208 -17.57 -2.12 5.93
N GLU A 209 -18.35 -3.18 5.77
CA GLU A 209 -17.84 -4.55 5.82
C GLU A 209 -17.67 -5.10 4.41
N LEU A 210 -16.44 -5.52 4.07
CA LEU A 210 -16.09 -6.15 2.79
C LEU A 210 -15.71 -7.62 2.99
N ASN A 211 -16.54 -8.52 2.49
CA ASN A 211 -16.25 -9.96 2.38
C ASN A 211 -15.96 -10.31 0.92
N TYR A 212 -14.96 -11.14 0.65
CA TYR A 212 -14.59 -11.51 -0.71
C TYR A 212 -14.10 -12.96 -0.83
N ALA A 213 -14.23 -13.50 -2.03
CA ALA A 213 -13.68 -14.79 -2.41
C ALA A 213 -12.96 -14.65 -3.76
N VAL A 214 -11.66 -14.87 -3.76
CA VAL A 214 -10.80 -14.80 -4.95
C VAL A 214 -11.07 -16.05 -5.81
N ALA A 215 -11.11 -15.90 -7.13
CA ALA A 215 -11.32 -17.02 -8.04
C ALA A 215 -10.11 -17.97 -8.04
N ASP A 216 -10.35 -19.28 -8.16
CA ASP A 216 -9.31 -20.33 -8.05
C ASP A 216 -8.15 -20.18 -9.04
N TYR A 217 -8.39 -19.55 -10.19
CA TYR A 217 -7.35 -19.32 -11.20
C TYR A 217 -6.45 -18.10 -10.91
N VAL A 218 -6.78 -17.30 -9.90
CA VAL A 218 -6.02 -16.12 -9.49
C VAL A 218 -5.03 -16.53 -8.41
N SER A 219 -3.76 -16.59 -8.75
CA SER A 219 -2.71 -17.06 -7.82
C SER A 219 -2.47 -16.08 -6.67
N TYR A 220 -2.58 -14.76 -6.93
CA TYR A 220 -2.39 -13.69 -5.94
C TYR A 220 -2.96 -12.37 -6.47
N LEU A 221 -3.31 -11.49 -5.54
CA LEU A 221 -3.72 -10.12 -5.83
C LEU A 221 -2.64 -9.13 -5.34
N PRO A 222 -2.34 -8.06 -6.09
CA PRO A 222 -1.40 -7.04 -5.65
C PRO A 222 -1.89 -6.26 -4.43
N ARG A 223 -3.21 -6.14 -4.30
CA ARG A 223 -3.91 -5.44 -3.21
C ARG A 223 -5.35 -5.92 -3.12
N ILE A 224 -5.93 -5.82 -1.94
CA ILE A 224 -7.38 -5.88 -1.72
C ILE A 224 -7.76 -4.83 -0.67
N GLY A 225 -8.80 -4.07 -0.94
CA GLY A 225 -9.30 -3.05 -0.02
C GLY A 225 -10.34 -2.15 -0.67
N LEU A 226 -10.50 -0.97 -0.11
CA LEU A 226 -11.41 0.06 -0.59
C LEU A 226 -10.61 1.24 -1.15
N LYS A 227 -11.14 1.88 -2.18
CA LYS A 227 -10.61 3.10 -2.79
C LYS A 227 -11.71 4.13 -2.92
N PHE A 228 -11.39 5.37 -2.65
CA PHE A 228 -12.24 6.54 -2.89
C PHE A 228 -11.38 7.79 -3.08
N ALA A 229 -11.97 8.87 -3.59
CA ALA A 229 -11.33 10.17 -3.58
C ALA A 229 -12.19 11.19 -2.83
N LEU A 230 -11.57 11.95 -1.94
CA LEU A 230 -12.17 13.08 -1.27
C LEU A 230 -12.04 14.35 -2.12
N PRO A 231 -12.99 15.30 -2.05
CA PRO A 231 -12.75 16.62 -2.57
C PRO A 231 -11.65 17.29 -1.74
N GLY A 232 -10.61 17.81 -2.40
CA GLY A 232 -9.49 18.41 -1.70
C GLY A 232 -8.32 18.68 -2.65
N ARG A 233 -7.19 19.10 -2.07
CA ARG A 233 -5.94 19.40 -2.77
C ARG A 233 -4.82 18.53 -2.24
N MET A 234 -3.76 18.34 -3.02
CA MET A 234 -2.61 17.54 -2.62
C MET A 234 -1.84 18.12 -1.41
N GLU A 235 -2.03 19.38 -1.10
CA GLU A 235 -1.44 20.07 0.03
C GLU A 235 -2.28 20.00 1.31
N ASP A 236 -3.53 19.53 1.21
CA ASP A 236 -4.41 19.42 2.37
C ASP A 236 -3.86 18.36 3.32
N LYS A 237 -3.91 18.70 4.61
CA LYS A 237 -3.30 17.88 5.66
C LYS A 237 -4.18 16.73 6.04
N PHE A 238 -3.56 15.64 6.45
CA PHE A 238 -4.18 14.56 7.17
C PHE A 238 -3.31 14.11 8.34
N ILE A 239 -3.94 13.46 9.32
CA ILE A 239 -3.27 12.89 10.48
C ILE A 239 -3.51 11.38 10.45
N TYR A 240 -2.49 10.59 10.78
CA TYR A 240 -2.65 9.15 10.92
C TYR A 240 -1.94 8.60 12.15
N LYS A 241 -2.42 7.47 12.64
CA LYS A 241 -1.78 6.65 13.66
C LYS A 241 -1.36 5.33 13.04
N GLY A 242 -0.06 5.14 12.91
CA GLY A 242 0.54 3.99 12.22
C GLY A 242 2.05 4.05 12.26
N TYR A 243 2.73 3.21 11.49
CA TYR A 243 4.18 3.28 11.34
C TYR A 243 4.57 4.42 10.41
N GLY A 244 5.50 5.25 10.87
CA GLY A 244 5.99 6.45 10.19
C GLY A 244 7.29 6.98 10.79
N PRO A 245 7.77 8.13 10.30
CA PRO A 245 7.13 9.04 9.34
C PRO A 245 7.32 8.68 7.86
N HIS A 246 8.10 7.64 7.54
CA HIS A 246 8.36 7.25 6.16
C HIS A 246 7.28 6.30 5.63
N GLU A 247 7.24 6.09 4.32
CA GLU A 247 6.40 5.05 3.75
C GLU A 247 6.79 3.68 4.32
N SER A 248 5.81 2.91 4.71
CA SER A 248 5.99 1.61 5.33
C SER A 248 5.07 0.56 4.71
N TYR A 249 5.56 -0.68 4.68
CA TYR A 249 4.90 -1.83 4.08
C TYR A 249 4.98 -3.01 5.03
N ILE A 250 4.18 -4.04 4.82
CA ILE A 250 4.16 -5.21 5.69
C ILE A 250 5.52 -5.92 5.78
N ASP A 251 6.29 -5.86 4.69
CA ASP A 251 7.65 -6.42 4.54
C ASP A 251 8.76 -5.39 4.81
N LYS A 252 8.39 -4.14 5.17
CA LYS A 252 9.34 -3.04 5.35
C LYS A 252 8.77 -1.95 6.26
N HIS A 253 9.01 -2.08 7.57
CA HIS A 253 8.51 -1.12 8.58
C HIS A 253 9.33 -1.11 9.88
N ILE A 254 10.40 -1.91 9.97
CA ILE A 254 11.26 -1.95 11.17
C ILE A 254 11.99 -0.61 11.38
N GLY A 255 12.23 0.13 10.29
CA GLY A 255 12.86 1.44 10.31
C GLY A 255 12.00 2.55 10.91
N ASP A 256 10.70 2.33 11.01
CA ASP A 256 9.73 3.30 11.48
C ASP A 256 9.29 3.03 12.93
N GLU A 257 8.62 4.00 13.55
CA GLU A 257 8.02 3.86 14.86
C GLU A 257 6.50 4.04 14.77
N TYR A 258 5.76 3.35 15.64
CA TYR A 258 4.33 3.60 15.74
C TYR A 258 4.08 4.93 16.46
N GLY A 259 3.32 5.82 15.82
CA GLY A 259 3.05 7.15 16.34
C GLY A 259 1.87 7.82 15.66
N GLU A 260 1.69 9.10 16.01
CA GLU A 260 0.76 10.00 15.34
C GLU A 260 1.57 10.98 14.47
N TYR A 261 1.21 11.05 13.20
CA TYR A 261 1.93 11.83 12.18
C TYR A 261 0.98 12.68 11.37
N GLU A 262 1.45 13.89 11.01
CA GLU A 262 0.77 14.79 10.07
C GLU A 262 1.48 14.76 8.72
N SER A 263 0.72 14.59 7.64
CA SER A 263 1.25 14.59 6.29
C SER A 263 0.29 15.25 5.27
N THR A 264 0.63 15.15 3.99
CA THR A 264 -0.18 15.61 2.85
C THR A 264 0.05 14.63 1.69
N ALA A 265 -0.90 14.51 0.75
CA ALA A 265 -0.73 13.65 -0.44
C ALA A 265 0.56 14.00 -1.22
N GLN A 266 0.92 15.29 -1.27
CA GLN A 266 2.15 15.73 -1.93
C GLN A 266 3.42 15.20 -1.25
N LYS A 267 3.44 15.11 0.09
CA LYS A 267 4.58 14.56 0.84
C LYS A 267 4.66 13.05 0.74
N GLU A 268 3.53 12.37 0.65
CA GLU A 268 3.47 10.91 0.52
C GLU A 268 3.92 10.42 -0.86
N TYR A 269 3.91 11.29 -1.87
CA TYR A 269 4.41 10.94 -3.18
C TYR A 269 5.94 10.88 -3.18
N PHE A 270 6.50 9.69 -2.96
CA PHE A 270 7.94 9.48 -3.08
C PHE A 270 8.36 9.39 -4.55
N ARG A 271 9.28 10.25 -4.96
CA ARG A 271 9.74 10.31 -6.35
C ARG A 271 10.88 9.32 -6.60
N TYR A 272 10.53 8.07 -6.84
CA TYR A 272 11.47 7.09 -7.37
C TYR A 272 11.97 7.53 -8.77
N VAL A 273 13.23 7.15 -9.12
CA VAL A 273 13.79 7.42 -10.47
C VAL A 273 12.85 6.88 -11.56
N ARG A 274 12.30 5.70 -11.34
CA ARG A 274 11.23 5.13 -12.13
C ARG A 274 9.95 5.12 -11.31
N PRO A 275 8.90 5.86 -11.70
CA PRO A 275 7.66 5.94 -10.95
C PRO A 275 7.06 4.56 -10.67
N GLN A 276 6.68 4.32 -9.43
CA GLN A 276 6.11 3.06 -8.95
C GLN A 276 5.29 3.29 -7.67
N GLU A 277 4.71 2.25 -7.09
CA GLU A 277 3.95 2.34 -5.84
C GLU A 277 4.78 3.01 -4.74
N SER A 278 4.16 3.94 -4.02
CA SER A 278 4.76 4.69 -2.91
C SER A 278 3.71 5.17 -1.91
N GLY A 279 4.15 5.72 -0.78
CA GLY A 279 3.33 6.42 0.19
C GLY A 279 2.35 5.52 0.96
N SER A 280 2.65 4.23 1.15
CA SER A 280 1.86 3.37 2.03
C SER A 280 2.29 3.52 3.48
N HIS A 281 1.35 3.42 4.41
CA HIS A 281 1.58 3.30 5.85
C HIS A 281 0.89 2.06 6.39
N CYS A 282 1.67 1.05 6.75
CA CYS A 282 1.14 -0.18 7.31
C CYS A 282 0.95 -0.08 8.83
N GLY A 283 0.22 -1.03 9.40
CA GLY A 283 -0.07 -1.07 10.83
C GLY A 283 -0.86 0.14 11.35
N SER A 284 -1.53 0.85 10.44
CA SER A 284 -2.32 2.03 10.81
C SER A 284 -3.62 1.64 11.48
N THR A 285 -4.03 2.46 12.45
CA THR A 285 -5.26 2.26 13.21
C THR A 285 -6.27 3.38 13.02
N GLU A 286 -5.82 4.52 12.53
CA GLU A 286 -6.63 5.71 12.34
C GLU A 286 -6.05 6.59 11.24
N VAL A 287 -6.92 7.15 10.41
CA VAL A 287 -6.58 8.22 9.44
C VAL A 287 -7.68 9.27 9.52
N GLU A 288 -7.30 10.54 9.61
CA GLU A 288 -8.22 11.68 9.77
C GLU A 288 -7.93 12.76 8.74
N PHE A 289 -8.98 13.15 7.98
CA PHE A 289 -8.97 14.22 6.99
C PHE A 289 -10.07 15.21 7.39
N ASP A 290 -9.72 16.42 7.83
CA ASP A 290 -10.68 17.41 8.32
C ASP A 290 -11.70 16.78 9.29
N ASP A 291 -12.97 16.69 8.88
CA ASP A 291 -14.08 16.13 9.67
C ASP A 291 -14.30 14.62 9.45
N ILE A 292 -13.43 13.94 8.68
CA ILE A 292 -13.59 12.53 8.34
C ILE A 292 -12.52 11.70 9.06
N LYS A 293 -12.98 10.78 9.89
CA LYS A 293 -12.13 9.83 10.59
C LYS A 293 -12.40 8.40 10.09
N ILE A 294 -11.32 7.71 9.71
CA ILE A 294 -11.34 6.31 9.27
C ILE A 294 -10.64 5.47 10.32
N THR A 295 -11.30 4.42 10.79
CA THR A 295 -10.76 3.42 11.71
C THR A 295 -11.14 2.02 11.24
N ALA A 296 -10.43 0.99 11.71
CA ALA A 296 -10.79 -0.40 11.44
C ALA A 296 -10.56 -1.27 12.68
N GLU A 297 -11.24 -2.43 12.76
CA GLU A 297 -11.09 -3.38 13.88
C GLU A 297 -9.68 -3.91 14.03
N ASN A 298 -8.97 -4.05 12.91
CA ASN A 298 -7.58 -4.49 12.87
C ASN A 298 -6.71 -3.41 12.22
N PRO A 299 -5.41 -3.38 12.53
CA PRO A 299 -4.49 -2.50 11.83
C PRO A 299 -4.56 -2.73 10.31
N PHE A 300 -4.54 -1.65 9.56
CA PHE A 300 -4.65 -1.66 8.10
C PHE A 300 -3.48 -0.93 7.44
N SER A 301 -3.33 -1.10 6.15
CA SER A 301 -2.44 -0.26 5.34
C SER A 301 -3.27 0.74 4.55
N PHE A 302 -2.79 1.98 4.46
CA PHE A 302 -3.41 2.98 3.61
C PHE A 302 -2.35 3.70 2.77
N SER A 303 -2.78 4.35 1.69
CA SER A 303 -1.97 5.26 0.89
C SER A 303 -2.83 6.47 0.51
N VAL A 304 -2.24 7.65 0.49
CA VAL A 304 -2.86 8.90 0.02
C VAL A 304 -2.12 9.35 -1.23
N ILE A 305 -2.81 9.45 -2.37
CA ILE A 305 -2.21 9.72 -3.68
C ILE A 305 -3.00 10.78 -4.46
#